data_d2479206fe4d44a6a2f53a2acffc8880
#
_entry.id   d2479206fe4d44a6a2f53a2acffc8880
#
_cell.length_a   1.000
_cell.length_b   1.000
_cell.length_c   1.000
_cell.angle_alpha   90.00
_cell.angle_beta   90.00
_cell.angle_gamma   90.00
#
_symmetry.space_group_name_H-M   'P 1'
#
loop_
_entity.id
_entity.type
_entity.pdbx_description
1 polymer ?
#
loop_
_entity_poly.entity_id
_entity_poly.type
_entity_poly.pdbx_seq_one_letter_code
_entity_poly.pdbx_strand_id
1 'polypeptide(L)'
;MKRITRRDFVKGAGAALGFPFLIPSSALGLGGAIAPSERITMGFIGVGGQGGGHLLGGAWTYIPGGYSARPDVQVLAVCDIRRERRERAVQRVNDGYAQMPGRAGGKPCETYVDFRQVLERGDIDAVLIATPAHWHALMAIMAAEAGKDIYCEKPSACTVHEAQAMAAAVRRYGRVYQAGTQQRSEYGGKFRRACEFVRSGRIGRLKEIYAYRDGGAIHWPTRFGPDKPVPDGVDWDLYLGPAPWFPYDGNTGAHRFDIGELNWGQHHYDIVQWAADADETGPVELFMNEGRTAYRYASGVTVFGKAYPGEKVGGNGGACFVCTNGRIAVDRDNLVSDPPDIVREPLRPDETHLYHCDSHSGNFLECVRTRQRTICHEGVAHRSASALLLGGVEKQLQRPLKWDPQREEFIGDDEANRLLSIAQRPPWHI
;
A
#
# COMPACT_ATOMS: atom_id res chain seq x y z
N MET A 1 58.48 1.10 28.21
CA MET A 1 57.08 1.50 28.33
C MET A 1 56.89 2.31 29.61
N LYS A 2 56.64 3.63 29.54
CA LYS A 2 56.32 4.45 30.72
C LYS A 2 54.94 4.05 31.25
N ARG A 3 54.86 3.65 32.51
CA ARG A 3 53.59 3.37 33.19
C ARG A 3 52.79 4.68 33.31
N ILE A 4 51.59 4.72 32.71
CA ILE A 4 50.63 5.82 32.87
C ILE A 4 50.14 5.76 34.32
N THR A 5 50.29 6.85 35.07
CA THR A 5 49.83 6.93 36.45
C THR A 5 48.34 7.29 36.50
N ARG A 6 47.64 6.95 37.61
CA ARG A 6 46.23 7.37 37.81
C ARG A 6 46.03 8.88 37.64
N ARG A 7 47.07 9.67 37.99
CA ARG A 7 47.03 11.14 37.87
C ARG A 7 47.14 11.61 36.43
N ASP A 8 47.88 10.89 35.58
CA ASP A 8 47.98 11.19 34.15
C ASP A 8 46.69 10.79 33.41
N PHE A 9 46.01 9.71 33.81
CA PHE A 9 44.74 9.31 33.32
C PHE A 9 43.62 10.30 33.66
N VAL A 10 43.56 10.77 34.91
CA VAL A 10 42.59 11.79 35.36
C VAL A 10 42.83 13.14 34.68
N LYS A 11 44.08 13.54 34.46
CA LYS A 11 44.41 14.76 33.70
C LYS A 11 44.03 14.62 32.22
N GLY A 12 44.23 13.45 31.60
CA GLY A 12 43.79 13.17 30.22
C GLY A 12 42.29 13.13 30.08
N ALA A 13 41.57 12.53 31.02
CA ALA A 13 40.12 12.49 31.07
C ALA A 13 39.50 13.88 31.32
N GLY A 14 40.10 14.71 32.17
CA GLY A 14 39.68 16.09 32.40
C GLY A 14 39.86 17.00 31.17
N ALA A 15 40.91 16.76 30.38
CA ALA A 15 41.12 17.49 29.12
C ALA A 15 40.13 17.08 28.03
N ALA A 16 39.68 15.83 28.02
CA ALA A 16 38.66 15.35 27.09
C ALA A 16 37.23 15.87 27.41
N LEU A 17 36.94 16.21 28.65
CA LEU A 17 35.68 16.79 29.11
C LEU A 17 35.61 18.33 28.95
N GLY A 18 36.68 18.99 28.57
CA GLY A 18 36.80 20.45 28.47
C GLY A 18 36.60 21.05 27.07
N PHE A 19 36.38 20.26 26.03
CA PHE A 19 35.98 20.79 24.72
C PHE A 19 34.47 21.05 24.68
N PRO A 20 34.02 22.29 24.48
CA PRO A 20 32.61 22.55 24.26
C PRO A 20 32.20 21.80 22.99
N PHE A 21 31.36 20.77 23.14
CA PHE A 21 30.66 20.19 22.00
C PHE A 21 29.71 21.25 21.48
N LEU A 22 30.05 21.91 20.38
CA LEU A 22 29.13 22.78 19.63
C LEU A 22 28.13 21.87 18.94
N ILE A 23 26.99 21.62 19.61
CA ILE A 23 25.87 20.92 19.01
C ILE A 23 25.14 21.97 18.17
N PRO A 24 25.02 21.76 16.84
CA PRO A 24 24.24 22.68 15.98
C PRO A 24 22.80 22.83 16.51
N SER A 25 22.26 24.03 16.48
CA SER A 25 20.88 24.29 16.91
C SER A 25 19.85 23.41 16.20
N SER A 26 20.12 23.07 14.92
CA SER A 26 19.29 22.14 14.14
C SER A 26 19.31 20.69 14.66
N ALA A 27 20.40 20.25 15.32
CA ALA A 27 20.47 18.93 15.95
C ALA A 27 19.66 18.89 17.27
N LEU A 28 19.37 20.06 17.84
CA LEU A 28 18.54 20.22 19.03
C LEU A 28 17.07 20.56 18.70
N GLY A 29 16.71 20.57 17.41
CA GLY A 29 15.35 20.96 16.99
C GLY A 29 15.04 22.45 17.19
N LEU A 30 16.05 23.31 17.35
CA LEU A 30 15.89 24.75 17.54
C LEU A 30 15.77 25.46 16.18
N GLY A 31 15.10 26.64 16.18
CA GLY A 31 14.93 27.44 14.95
C GLY A 31 13.96 26.84 13.93
N GLY A 32 13.00 26.02 14.38
CA GLY A 32 12.01 25.37 13.51
C GLY A 32 12.48 24.12 12.77
N ALA A 33 13.71 23.65 13.02
CA ALA A 33 14.22 22.39 12.49
C ALA A 33 13.71 21.21 13.35
N ILE A 34 13.35 20.09 12.71
CA ILE A 34 13.07 18.83 13.42
C ILE A 34 14.41 18.14 13.72
N ALA A 35 14.64 17.76 14.98
CA ALA A 35 15.85 17.06 15.37
C ALA A 35 16.01 15.74 14.57
N PRO A 36 17.24 15.33 14.22
CA PRO A 36 17.45 14.08 13.48
C PRO A 36 16.83 12.85 14.15
N SER A 37 16.83 12.79 15.50
CA SER A 37 16.24 11.71 16.30
C SER A 37 14.70 11.67 16.27
N GLU A 38 14.05 12.74 15.82
CA GLU A 38 12.58 12.83 15.70
C GLU A 38 12.09 12.60 14.28
N ARG A 39 13.01 12.41 13.33
CA ARG A 39 12.66 12.11 11.94
C ARG A 39 12.43 10.62 11.76
N ILE A 40 11.38 10.27 11.02
CA ILE A 40 11.18 8.90 10.54
C ILE A 40 12.19 8.65 9.43
N THR A 41 13.05 7.64 9.61
CA THR A 41 14.01 7.24 8.58
C THR A 41 13.38 6.22 7.62
N MET A 42 13.52 6.46 6.31
CA MET A 42 12.83 5.65 5.32
C MET A 42 13.76 5.07 4.26
N GLY A 43 13.43 3.85 3.82
CA GLY A 43 13.91 3.21 2.59
C GLY A 43 12.83 3.15 1.52
N PHE A 44 13.19 3.39 0.26
CA PHE A 44 12.28 3.29 -0.88
C PHE A 44 12.66 2.10 -1.76
N ILE A 45 11.74 1.16 -1.97
CA ILE A 45 11.95 -0.06 -2.75
C ILE A 45 11.05 0.02 -3.99
N GLY A 46 11.68 0.17 -5.15
CA GLY A 46 11.03 0.50 -6.42
C GLY A 46 10.78 2.00 -6.57
N VAL A 47 11.62 2.66 -7.38
CA VAL A 47 11.50 4.11 -7.66
C VAL A 47 11.20 4.39 -9.13
N GLY A 48 10.33 3.57 -9.70
CA GLY A 48 9.69 3.80 -11.00
C GLY A 48 8.72 4.97 -10.98
N GLY A 49 7.68 4.95 -11.83
CA GLY A 49 6.69 6.03 -11.89
C GLY A 49 6.02 6.32 -10.54
N GLN A 50 5.43 5.29 -9.92
CA GLN A 50 4.70 5.42 -8.67
C GLN A 50 5.64 5.72 -7.48
N GLY A 51 6.66 4.89 -7.27
CA GLY A 51 7.60 5.07 -6.16
C GLY A 51 8.43 6.35 -6.29
N GLY A 52 8.83 6.74 -7.50
CA GLY A 52 9.48 8.02 -7.76
C GLY A 52 8.56 9.21 -7.46
N GLY A 53 7.26 9.08 -7.75
CA GLY A 53 6.24 10.06 -7.39
C GLY A 53 6.10 10.21 -5.86
N HIS A 54 6.05 9.11 -5.12
CA HIS A 54 6.05 9.16 -3.66
C HIS A 54 7.33 9.80 -3.11
N LEU A 55 8.49 9.44 -3.66
CA LEU A 55 9.80 9.91 -3.18
C LEU A 55 9.98 11.43 -3.39
N LEU A 56 9.68 11.92 -4.60
CA LEU A 56 10.11 13.23 -5.08
C LEU A 56 8.96 14.19 -5.42
N GLY A 57 7.73 13.79 -5.18
CA GLY A 57 6.53 14.51 -5.59
C GLY A 57 6.12 14.17 -7.02
N GLY A 58 4.83 13.95 -7.20
CA GLY A 58 4.21 13.59 -8.47
C GLY A 58 2.74 13.30 -8.28
N ALA A 59 2.07 12.89 -9.35
CA ALA A 59 0.72 12.38 -9.27
C ALA A 59 0.68 11.24 -8.26
N TRP A 60 -0.40 11.14 -7.48
CA TRP A 60 -0.72 10.06 -6.54
C TRP A 60 0.02 10.07 -5.19
N THR A 61 0.98 10.98 -4.98
CA THR A 61 1.69 11.03 -3.68
C THR A 61 0.96 11.88 -2.62
N TYR A 62 0.20 12.89 -3.04
CA TYR A 62 -0.55 13.84 -2.19
C TYR A 62 0.32 14.58 -1.16
N ILE A 63 1.65 14.52 -1.31
CA ILE A 63 2.62 15.30 -0.53
C ILE A 63 3.36 16.22 -1.50
N PRO A 64 3.27 17.55 -1.36
CA PRO A 64 4.08 18.46 -2.16
C PRO A 64 5.57 18.15 -2.02
N GLY A 65 6.23 17.90 -3.15
CA GLY A 65 7.65 17.52 -3.19
C GLY A 65 7.97 16.10 -2.69
N GLY A 66 6.95 15.28 -2.38
CA GLY A 66 7.10 13.90 -1.93
C GLY A 66 7.65 13.76 -0.52
N TYR A 67 7.92 12.52 -0.13
CA TYR A 67 8.46 12.22 1.20
C TYR A 67 9.81 12.86 1.47
N SER A 68 10.69 13.01 0.44
CA SER A 68 12.00 13.63 0.60
C SER A 68 11.94 15.12 0.93
N ALA A 69 10.85 15.81 0.60
CA ALA A 69 10.65 17.23 0.93
C ALA A 69 10.12 17.45 2.36
N ARG A 70 9.65 16.40 3.04
CA ARG A 70 9.10 16.54 4.40
C ARG A 70 10.20 16.77 5.41
N PRO A 71 10.05 17.76 6.33
CA PRO A 71 11.05 18.03 7.35
C PRO A 71 11.17 16.92 8.39
N ASP A 72 10.11 16.13 8.58
CA ASP A 72 9.98 15.05 9.57
C ASP A 72 10.33 13.66 9.03
N VAL A 73 10.79 13.56 7.76
CA VAL A 73 11.23 12.31 7.12
C VAL A 73 12.68 12.43 6.67
N GLN A 74 13.47 11.38 6.85
CA GLN A 74 14.82 11.25 6.33
C GLN A 74 14.91 10.00 5.46
N VAL A 75 15.01 10.17 4.15
CA VAL A 75 15.26 9.06 3.24
C VAL A 75 16.73 8.69 3.26
N LEU A 76 17.04 7.44 3.64
CA LEU A 76 18.40 6.93 3.78
C LEU A 76 18.78 5.91 2.70
N ALA A 77 17.79 5.31 2.03
CA ALA A 77 18.04 4.28 1.03
C ALA A 77 17.04 4.35 -0.11
N VAL A 78 17.53 4.12 -1.32
CA VAL A 78 16.73 3.90 -2.52
C VAL A 78 17.18 2.60 -3.17
N CYS A 79 16.23 1.69 -3.38
CA CYS A 79 16.45 0.41 -4.04
C CYS A 79 15.66 0.34 -5.35
N ASP A 80 16.33 0.00 -6.43
CA ASP A 80 15.69 -0.32 -7.73
C ASP A 80 16.64 -1.24 -8.51
N ILE A 81 16.09 -2.19 -9.25
CA ILE A 81 16.85 -3.12 -10.09
C ILE A 81 17.53 -2.39 -11.27
N ARG A 82 17.10 -1.18 -11.59
CA ARG A 82 17.64 -0.36 -12.67
C ARG A 82 18.58 0.71 -12.13
N ARG A 83 19.88 0.60 -12.47
CA ARG A 83 20.93 1.53 -12.04
C ARG A 83 20.54 3.01 -12.28
N GLU A 84 20.10 3.33 -13.49
CA GLU A 84 19.74 4.70 -13.87
C GLU A 84 18.66 5.31 -12.97
N ARG A 85 17.66 4.51 -12.57
CA ARG A 85 16.55 4.99 -11.71
C ARG A 85 17.04 5.28 -10.30
N ARG A 86 17.75 4.32 -9.69
CA ARG A 86 18.22 4.49 -8.30
C ARG A 86 19.25 5.59 -8.15
N GLU A 87 20.21 5.70 -9.07
CA GLU A 87 21.23 6.75 -9.04
C GLU A 87 20.62 8.15 -9.21
N ARG A 88 19.72 8.33 -10.20
CA ARG A 88 18.99 9.58 -10.39
C ARG A 88 18.16 9.96 -9.17
N ALA A 89 17.48 8.99 -8.56
CA ALA A 89 16.65 9.23 -7.38
C ALA A 89 17.49 9.67 -6.19
N VAL A 90 18.59 8.97 -5.90
CA VAL A 90 19.50 9.30 -4.80
C VAL A 90 20.16 10.68 -5.01
N GLN A 91 20.62 10.99 -6.22
CA GLN A 91 21.17 12.31 -6.52
C GLN A 91 20.15 13.40 -6.19
N ARG A 92 18.90 13.28 -6.67
CA ARG A 92 17.86 14.29 -6.41
C ARG A 92 17.52 14.44 -4.92
N VAL A 93 17.51 13.33 -4.16
CA VAL A 93 17.29 13.37 -2.70
C VAL A 93 18.44 14.12 -2.02
N ASN A 94 19.68 13.77 -2.35
CA ASN A 94 20.86 14.38 -1.72
C ASN A 94 21.02 15.87 -2.09
N ASP A 95 20.76 16.24 -3.35
CA ASP A 95 20.75 17.65 -3.80
C ASP A 95 19.67 18.45 -3.07
N GLY A 96 18.47 17.85 -2.88
CA GLY A 96 17.40 18.46 -2.09
C GLY A 96 17.82 18.66 -0.62
N TYR A 97 18.44 17.67 -0.02
CA TYR A 97 18.90 17.75 1.39
C TYR A 97 20.01 18.78 1.57
N ALA A 98 20.91 18.96 0.61
CA ALA A 98 21.94 19.99 0.65
C ALA A 98 21.37 21.42 0.74
N GLN A 99 20.15 21.61 0.23
CA GLN A 99 19.44 22.89 0.23
C GLN A 99 18.49 23.08 1.42
N MET A 100 18.20 22.00 2.18
CA MET A 100 17.28 22.08 3.33
C MET A 100 17.99 22.55 4.60
N PRO A 101 17.46 23.53 5.34
CA PRO A 101 18.00 23.92 6.62
C PRO A 101 18.12 22.74 7.58
N GLY A 102 19.29 22.59 8.21
CA GLY A 102 19.55 21.55 9.20
C GLY A 102 19.71 20.13 8.64
N ARG A 103 19.87 19.97 7.32
CA ARG A 103 20.17 18.66 6.67
C ARG A 103 21.53 18.61 5.99
N ALA A 104 22.11 19.74 5.67
CA ALA A 104 23.45 19.81 5.09
C ALA A 104 24.48 19.13 5.98
N GLY A 105 25.28 18.19 5.43
CA GLY A 105 26.26 17.40 6.18
C GLY A 105 25.69 16.23 7.00
N GLY A 106 24.37 15.93 6.90
CA GLY A 106 23.76 14.74 7.48
C GLY A 106 24.06 13.44 6.71
N LYS A 107 23.54 12.30 7.19
CA LYS A 107 23.66 11.01 6.47
C LYS A 107 23.09 11.14 5.07
N PRO A 108 23.85 10.81 4.01
CA PRO A 108 23.34 10.81 2.64
C PRO A 108 22.37 9.66 2.42
N CYS A 109 21.52 9.81 1.40
CA CYS A 109 20.78 8.71 0.84
C CYS A 109 21.70 7.85 -0.04
N GLU A 110 21.56 6.53 0.04
CA GLU A 110 22.42 5.56 -0.65
C GLU A 110 21.60 4.69 -1.62
N THR A 111 22.28 4.10 -2.63
CA THR A 111 21.67 3.22 -3.63
C THR A 111 21.83 1.76 -3.29
N TYR A 112 20.78 0.96 -3.57
CA TYR A 112 20.78 -0.49 -3.42
C TYR A 112 20.15 -1.16 -4.66
N VAL A 113 20.64 -2.35 -5.02
CA VAL A 113 20.02 -3.23 -6.02
C VAL A 113 19.09 -4.20 -5.35
N ASP A 114 19.59 -4.84 -4.28
CA ASP A 114 18.88 -5.84 -3.50
C ASP A 114 18.18 -5.19 -2.30
N PHE A 115 16.86 -5.31 -2.27
CA PHE A 115 16.03 -4.73 -1.21
C PHE A 115 16.34 -5.32 0.18
N ARG A 116 16.85 -6.55 0.26
CA ARG A 116 17.23 -7.18 1.54
C ARG A 116 18.27 -6.36 2.27
N GLN A 117 19.22 -5.76 1.55
CA GLN A 117 20.21 -4.86 2.14
C GLN A 117 19.59 -3.59 2.76
N VAL A 118 18.48 -3.11 2.21
CA VAL A 118 17.71 -2.01 2.82
C VAL A 118 17.03 -2.46 4.11
N LEU A 119 16.46 -3.68 4.11
CA LEU A 119 15.78 -4.25 5.27
C LEU A 119 16.75 -4.57 6.42
N GLU A 120 17.98 -4.95 6.12
CA GLU A 120 19.05 -5.23 7.12
C GLU A 120 19.54 -3.97 7.84
N ARG A 121 19.27 -2.79 7.32
CA ARG A 121 19.72 -1.53 7.95
C ARG A 121 18.96 -1.25 9.23
N GLY A 122 19.68 -1.23 10.36
CA GLY A 122 19.11 -0.91 11.67
C GLY A 122 18.75 0.57 11.86
N ASP A 123 19.19 1.46 10.96
CA ASP A 123 18.90 2.89 11.00
C ASP A 123 17.72 3.31 10.07
N ILE A 124 16.96 2.37 9.54
CA ILE A 124 15.72 2.60 8.79
C ILE A 124 14.53 2.13 9.62
N ASP A 125 13.58 3.03 9.86
CA ASP A 125 12.34 2.77 10.61
C ASP A 125 11.26 2.17 9.75
N ALA A 126 11.09 2.72 8.53
CA ALA A 126 10.00 2.36 7.64
C ALA A 126 10.45 2.20 6.19
N VAL A 127 9.70 1.42 5.42
CA VAL A 127 9.92 1.25 3.99
C VAL A 127 8.67 1.59 3.18
N LEU A 128 8.88 2.15 1.98
CA LEU A 128 7.85 2.30 0.98
C LEU A 128 8.14 1.34 -0.17
N ILE A 129 7.19 0.43 -0.45
CA ILE A 129 7.27 -0.60 -1.48
C ILE A 129 6.37 -0.20 -2.64
N ALA A 130 6.97 0.01 -3.83
CA ALA A 130 6.26 0.36 -5.06
C ALA A 130 6.88 -0.36 -6.27
N THR A 131 7.10 -1.65 -6.11
CA THR A 131 7.61 -2.61 -7.09
C THR A 131 6.48 -3.13 -8.00
N PRO A 132 6.73 -4.02 -8.96
CA PRO A 132 5.67 -4.81 -9.58
C PRO A 132 4.91 -5.65 -8.53
N ALA A 133 3.61 -5.86 -8.78
CA ALA A 133 2.65 -6.41 -7.81
C ALA A 133 3.04 -7.76 -7.20
N HIS A 134 3.66 -8.65 -7.97
CA HIS A 134 4.08 -9.99 -7.52
C HIS A 134 5.15 -9.98 -6.41
N TRP A 135 5.71 -8.82 -6.11
CA TRP A 135 6.66 -8.61 -5.03
C TRP A 135 6.04 -8.07 -3.74
N HIS A 136 4.86 -7.44 -3.83
CA HIS A 136 4.32 -6.63 -2.74
C HIS A 136 4.16 -7.42 -1.44
N ALA A 137 3.46 -8.55 -1.48
CA ALA A 137 3.21 -9.35 -0.26
C ALA A 137 4.51 -9.91 0.33
N LEU A 138 5.37 -10.51 -0.49
CA LEU A 138 6.64 -11.08 -0.01
C LEU A 138 7.56 -10.02 0.59
N MET A 139 7.72 -8.87 -0.08
CA MET A 139 8.53 -7.77 0.46
C MET A 139 7.94 -7.20 1.75
N ALA A 140 6.60 -7.10 1.86
CA ALA A 140 5.95 -6.64 3.07
C ALA A 140 6.15 -7.61 4.24
N ILE A 141 6.08 -8.93 4.00
CA ILE A 141 6.39 -9.96 5.00
C ILE A 141 7.82 -9.82 5.49
N MET A 142 8.79 -9.79 4.57
CA MET A 142 10.21 -9.66 4.92
C MET A 142 10.52 -8.33 5.64
N ALA A 143 9.86 -7.24 5.25
CA ALA A 143 9.99 -5.97 5.94
C ALA A 143 9.44 -6.02 7.37
N ALA A 144 8.29 -6.68 7.58
CA ALA A 144 7.73 -6.89 8.91
C ALA A 144 8.67 -7.73 9.80
N GLU A 145 9.24 -8.81 9.27
CA GLU A 145 10.23 -9.65 9.93
C GLU A 145 11.50 -8.88 10.31
N ALA A 146 11.94 -7.98 9.43
CA ALA A 146 13.06 -7.07 9.69
C ALA A 146 12.73 -5.89 10.63
N GLY A 147 11.51 -5.85 11.18
CA GLY A 147 11.09 -4.82 12.13
C GLY A 147 10.76 -3.46 11.50
N LYS A 148 10.52 -3.38 10.17
CA LYS A 148 10.19 -2.14 9.48
C LYS A 148 8.68 -1.90 9.46
N ASP A 149 8.28 -0.63 9.60
CA ASP A 149 6.93 -0.20 9.28
C ASP A 149 6.79 -0.04 7.76
N ILE A 150 5.59 -0.23 7.22
CA ILE A 150 5.41 -0.54 5.80
C ILE A 150 4.32 0.33 5.17
N TYR A 151 4.69 1.10 4.15
CA TYR A 151 3.74 1.58 3.15
C TYR A 151 3.91 0.72 1.90
N CYS A 152 2.85 0.04 1.47
CA CYS A 152 2.92 -0.83 0.28
C CYS A 152 1.88 -0.41 -0.75
N GLU A 153 2.32 -0.18 -1.98
CA GLU A 153 1.40 0.11 -3.08
C GLU A 153 0.46 -1.06 -3.39
N LYS A 154 -0.66 -0.74 -3.98
CA LYS A 154 -1.67 -1.70 -4.45
C LYS A 154 -1.25 -2.32 -5.81
N PRO A 155 -1.74 -3.51 -6.14
CA PRO A 155 -2.47 -4.45 -5.30
C PRO A 155 -1.58 -5.03 -4.20
N SER A 156 -2.12 -5.17 -2.99
CA SER A 156 -1.34 -5.61 -1.82
C SER A 156 -0.86 -7.05 -1.92
N ALA A 157 -1.52 -7.86 -2.75
CA ALA A 157 -1.22 -9.26 -3.02
C ALA A 157 -1.75 -9.69 -4.38
N CYS A 158 -1.24 -10.79 -4.91
CA CYS A 158 -1.68 -11.41 -6.16
C CYS A 158 -2.45 -12.72 -5.94
N THR A 159 -2.48 -13.24 -4.73
CA THR A 159 -3.26 -14.40 -4.29
C THR A 159 -3.86 -14.17 -2.91
N VAL A 160 -4.91 -14.93 -2.57
CA VAL A 160 -5.53 -14.84 -1.24
C VAL A 160 -4.55 -15.27 -0.16
N HIS A 161 -3.79 -16.35 -0.40
CA HIS A 161 -2.75 -16.83 0.51
C HIS A 161 -1.67 -15.76 0.79
N GLU A 162 -1.23 -15.04 -0.23
CA GLU A 162 -0.29 -13.91 -0.05
C GLU A 162 -0.89 -12.81 0.83
N ALA A 163 -2.16 -12.46 0.63
CA ALA A 163 -2.83 -11.43 1.42
C ALA A 163 -2.97 -11.84 2.90
N GLN A 164 -3.31 -13.12 3.16
CA GLN A 164 -3.38 -13.72 4.51
C GLN A 164 -2.01 -13.70 5.19
N ALA A 165 -0.98 -14.21 4.51
CA ALA A 165 0.39 -14.31 5.04
C ALA A 165 0.97 -12.93 5.37
N MET A 166 0.77 -11.94 4.49
CA MET A 166 1.18 -10.56 4.70
C MET A 166 0.51 -9.97 5.94
N ALA A 167 -0.81 -10.09 6.07
CA ALA A 167 -1.52 -9.55 7.23
C ALA A 167 -1.11 -10.25 8.53
N ALA A 168 -0.90 -11.56 8.49
CA ALA A 168 -0.41 -12.35 9.64
C ALA A 168 1.00 -11.92 10.08
N ALA A 169 1.92 -11.71 9.14
CA ALA A 169 3.27 -11.25 9.42
C ALA A 169 3.27 -9.85 10.06
N VAL A 170 2.54 -8.89 9.46
CA VAL A 170 2.43 -7.53 10.00
C VAL A 170 1.93 -7.52 11.45
N ARG A 171 0.89 -8.31 11.75
CA ARG A 171 0.34 -8.47 13.11
C ARG A 171 1.34 -9.14 14.06
N ARG A 172 1.95 -10.23 13.61
CA ARG A 172 2.92 -11.01 14.42
C ARG A 172 4.09 -10.16 14.88
N TYR A 173 4.63 -9.31 13.99
CA TYR A 173 5.78 -8.48 14.28
C TYR A 173 5.41 -7.08 14.80
N GLY A 174 4.11 -6.78 14.96
CA GLY A 174 3.60 -5.52 15.51
C GLY A 174 3.99 -4.31 14.68
N ARG A 175 3.97 -4.43 13.36
CA ARG A 175 4.35 -3.34 12.45
C ARG A 175 3.15 -2.50 12.03
N VAL A 176 3.41 -1.24 11.76
CA VAL A 176 2.44 -0.35 11.15
C VAL A 176 2.46 -0.61 9.64
N TYR A 177 1.29 -0.83 9.08
CA TYR A 177 1.10 -1.07 7.63
C TYR A 177 0.08 -0.10 7.05
N GLN A 178 0.35 0.41 5.85
CA GLN A 178 -0.59 1.20 5.05
C GLN A 178 -0.60 0.69 3.62
N ALA A 179 -1.76 0.31 3.11
CA ALA A 179 -1.95 0.03 1.69
C ALA A 179 -2.08 1.31 0.87
N GLY A 180 -1.58 1.29 -0.37
CA GLY A 180 -1.71 2.39 -1.33
C GLY A 180 -3.12 2.56 -1.91
N THR A 181 -4.17 2.40 -1.10
CA THR A 181 -5.58 2.63 -1.47
C THR A 181 -6.06 3.97 -0.92
N GLN A 182 -5.67 5.06 -1.58
CA GLN A 182 -5.76 6.43 -1.05
C GLN A 182 -7.20 6.99 -0.94
N GLN A 183 -8.21 6.32 -1.49
CA GLN A 183 -9.59 6.82 -1.55
C GLN A 183 -10.20 7.10 -0.18
N ARG A 184 -9.84 6.31 0.85
CA ARG A 184 -10.37 6.53 2.21
C ARG A 184 -9.96 7.89 2.82
N SER A 185 -8.84 8.46 2.37
CA SER A 185 -8.25 9.68 2.92
C SER A 185 -8.36 10.89 2.00
N GLU A 186 -8.13 10.68 0.72
CA GLU A 186 -7.95 11.75 -0.28
C GLU A 186 -9.26 12.14 -0.98
N TYR A 187 -9.16 12.93 -2.04
CA TYR A 187 -10.27 13.34 -2.92
C TYR A 187 -11.37 14.14 -2.20
N GLY A 188 -10.97 14.93 -1.19
CA GLY A 188 -11.87 15.81 -0.43
C GLY A 188 -12.88 15.04 0.43
N GLY A 189 -12.52 13.83 0.86
CA GLY A 189 -13.35 12.99 1.72
C GLY A 189 -14.63 12.47 1.08
N LYS A 190 -14.76 12.50 -0.25
CA LYS A 190 -15.99 12.05 -0.95
C LYS A 190 -16.32 10.60 -0.65
N PHE A 191 -15.32 9.72 -0.70
CA PHE A 191 -15.51 8.29 -0.43
C PHE A 191 -15.93 8.02 1.02
N ARG A 192 -15.28 8.68 1.99
CA ARG A 192 -15.67 8.59 3.40
C ARG A 192 -17.11 9.01 3.58
N ARG A 193 -17.49 10.17 3.07
CA ARG A 193 -18.87 10.69 3.17
C ARG A 193 -19.88 9.74 2.51
N ALA A 194 -19.57 9.16 1.35
CA ALA A 194 -20.42 8.16 0.72
C ALA A 194 -20.68 6.96 1.64
N CYS A 195 -19.61 6.39 2.21
CA CYS A 195 -19.70 5.25 3.14
C CYS A 195 -20.44 5.64 4.44
N GLU A 196 -20.22 6.83 4.98
CA GLU A 196 -20.93 7.35 6.15
C GLU A 196 -22.43 7.48 5.87
N PHE A 197 -22.84 8.05 4.75
CA PHE A 197 -24.27 8.13 4.37
C PHE A 197 -24.93 6.76 4.20
N VAL A 198 -24.22 5.80 3.60
CA VAL A 198 -24.71 4.42 3.46
C VAL A 198 -24.87 3.77 4.83
N ARG A 199 -23.84 3.86 5.68
CA ARG A 199 -23.80 3.18 7.00
C ARG A 199 -24.68 3.85 8.05
N SER A 200 -24.98 5.16 7.90
CA SER A 200 -25.93 5.86 8.77
C SER A 200 -27.37 5.43 8.54
N GLY A 201 -27.64 4.72 7.45
CA GLY A 201 -28.99 4.33 7.06
C GLY A 201 -29.87 5.50 6.54
N ARG A 202 -29.28 6.67 6.27
CA ARG A 202 -30.00 7.87 5.80
C ARG A 202 -30.86 7.59 4.56
N ILE A 203 -30.40 6.71 3.66
CA ILE A 203 -31.12 6.26 2.48
C ILE A 203 -31.73 4.87 2.62
N GLY A 204 -31.91 4.43 3.86
CA GLY A 204 -32.41 3.10 4.17
C GLY A 204 -31.33 2.03 4.13
N ARG A 205 -31.76 0.77 4.10
CA ARG A 205 -30.85 -0.38 4.17
C ARG A 205 -30.14 -0.61 2.82
N LEU A 206 -28.83 -0.80 2.85
CA LEU A 206 -28.02 -1.21 1.70
C LEU A 206 -28.48 -2.57 1.18
N LYS A 207 -28.66 -2.68 -0.14
CA LYS A 207 -29.08 -3.90 -0.85
C LYS A 207 -28.06 -4.38 -1.86
N GLU A 208 -27.58 -3.44 -2.69
CA GLU A 208 -26.70 -3.77 -3.80
C GLU A 208 -25.56 -2.78 -3.89
N ILE A 209 -24.41 -3.25 -4.34
CA ILE A 209 -23.23 -2.43 -4.64
C ILE A 209 -22.77 -2.77 -6.06
N TYR A 210 -22.54 -1.76 -6.86
CA TYR A 210 -21.95 -1.89 -8.19
C TYR A 210 -20.51 -1.40 -8.13
N ALA A 211 -19.57 -2.33 -8.23
CA ALA A 211 -18.16 -2.06 -7.99
C ALA A 211 -17.39 -1.56 -9.23
N TYR A 212 -17.99 -1.56 -10.41
CA TYR A 212 -17.40 -1.15 -11.70
C TYR A 212 -16.17 -1.97 -12.12
N ARG A 213 -15.72 -2.92 -11.33
CA ARG A 213 -14.58 -3.81 -11.57
C ARG A 213 -14.96 -5.24 -11.24
N ASP A 214 -14.55 -6.13 -12.12
CA ASP A 214 -14.78 -7.56 -12.00
C ASP A 214 -13.75 -8.22 -11.10
N GLY A 215 -13.91 -9.49 -10.75
CA GLY A 215 -12.90 -10.30 -10.11
C GLY A 215 -11.63 -10.38 -10.94
N GLY A 216 -10.48 -10.44 -10.31
CA GLY A 216 -9.20 -10.40 -10.98
C GLY A 216 -8.18 -11.42 -10.44
N ALA A 217 -7.24 -11.79 -11.30
CA ALA A 217 -6.11 -12.64 -10.98
C ALA A 217 -4.85 -12.12 -11.67
N ILE A 218 -3.68 -12.53 -11.19
CA ILE A 218 -2.45 -12.32 -11.92
C ILE A 218 -2.33 -13.37 -13.04
N HIS A 219 -1.88 -12.93 -14.19
CA HIS A 219 -1.55 -13.82 -15.30
C HIS A 219 -0.07 -13.68 -15.65
N TRP A 220 0.65 -14.79 -15.60
CA TRP A 220 2.03 -14.83 -16.03
C TRP A 220 2.10 -14.68 -17.55
N PRO A 221 3.11 -13.97 -18.08
CA PRO A 221 3.27 -13.84 -19.51
C PRO A 221 3.42 -15.22 -20.17
N THR A 222 2.62 -15.47 -21.19
CA THR A 222 2.68 -16.70 -22.01
C THR A 222 3.28 -16.45 -23.40
N ARG A 223 3.46 -15.17 -23.75
CA ARG A 223 4.07 -14.75 -25.00
C ARG A 223 5.23 -13.83 -24.70
N PHE A 224 6.37 -14.09 -25.33
CA PHE A 224 7.59 -13.33 -25.18
C PHE A 224 8.00 -12.80 -26.54
N GLY A 225 8.58 -11.60 -26.57
CA GLY A 225 9.29 -11.09 -27.73
C GLY A 225 10.60 -11.89 -27.95
N PRO A 226 11.35 -11.57 -29.01
CA PRO A 226 12.68 -12.16 -29.20
C PRO A 226 13.57 -11.87 -27.98
N ASP A 227 14.35 -12.86 -27.59
CA ASP A 227 15.33 -12.74 -26.51
C ASP A 227 16.30 -11.61 -26.81
N LYS A 228 16.53 -10.77 -25.82
CA LYS A 228 17.50 -9.67 -25.88
C LYS A 228 18.50 -9.81 -24.74
N PRO A 229 19.72 -9.31 -24.92
CA PRO A 229 20.66 -9.22 -23.81
C PRO A 229 20.08 -8.29 -22.74
N VAL A 230 20.21 -8.71 -21.48
CA VAL A 230 19.85 -7.85 -20.34
C VAL A 230 20.81 -6.65 -20.34
N PRO A 231 20.30 -5.40 -20.31
CA PRO A 231 21.17 -4.22 -20.30
C PRO A 231 22.03 -4.16 -19.05
N ASP A 232 23.22 -3.61 -19.16
CA ASP A 232 24.07 -3.31 -18.01
C ASP A 232 23.33 -2.46 -16.98
N GLY A 233 23.42 -2.87 -15.71
CA GLY A 233 22.76 -2.16 -14.60
C GLY A 233 21.28 -2.48 -14.42
N VAL A 234 20.77 -3.54 -15.06
CA VAL A 234 19.46 -4.15 -14.80
C VAL A 234 19.64 -5.53 -14.18
N ASP A 235 19.08 -5.77 -13.01
CA ASP A 235 19.01 -7.09 -12.40
C ASP A 235 17.70 -7.79 -12.82
N TRP A 236 17.78 -8.65 -13.84
CA TRP A 236 16.62 -9.33 -14.39
C TRP A 236 16.10 -10.43 -13.47
N ASP A 237 16.98 -11.10 -12.74
CA ASP A 237 16.58 -12.14 -11.79
C ASP A 237 15.78 -11.57 -10.62
N LEU A 238 16.24 -10.48 -10.05
CA LEU A 238 15.49 -9.73 -9.02
C LEU A 238 14.21 -9.08 -9.58
N TYR A 239 14.19 -8.70 -10.87
CA TYR A 239 12.93 -8.21 -11.46
C TYR A 239 11.87 -9.30 -11.48
N LEU A 240 12.25 -10.52 -11.89
CA LEU A 240 11.34 -11.68 -11.93
C LEU A 240 10.95 -12.13 -10.51
N GLY A 241 11.93 -12.24 -9.61
CA GLY A 241 11.71 -12.65 -8.24
C GLY A 241 10.90 -13.94 -8.10
N PRO A 242 9.74 -13.90 -7.39
CA PRO A 242 8.87 -15.07 -7.21
C PRO A 242 8.12 -15.51 -8.48
N ALA A 243 8.11 -14.68 -9.54
CA ALA A 243 7.49 -15.06 -10.81
C ALA A 243 8.24 -16.20 -11.51
N PRO A 244 7.58 -16.99 -12.37
CA PRO A 244 8.26 -17.94 -13.22
C PRO A 244 9.37 -17.27 -14.04
N TRP A 245 10.44 -17.99 -14.29
CA TRP A 245 11.53 -17.47 -15.11
C TRP A 245 11.13 -17.38 -16.59
N PHE A 246 11.47 -16.26 -17.22
CA PHE A 246 11.40 -16.09 -18.67
C PHE A 246 12.51 -15.13 -19.14
N PRO A 247 12.91 -15.22 -20.43
CA PRO A 247 14.00 -14.42 -20.97
C PRO A 247 13.62 -12.93 -21.05
N TYR A 248 14.63 -12.07 -21.02
CA TYR A 248 14.47 -10.65 -21.21
C TYR A 248 14.16 -10.32 -22.68
N ASP A 249 13.07 -9.62 -22.94
CA ASP A 249 12.64 -9.22 -24.28
C ASP A 249 12.71 -7.69 -24.52
N GLY A 250 13.31 -6.97 -23.57
CA GLY A 250 13.41 -5.51 -23.62
C GLY A 250 12.36 -4.77 -22.79
N ASN A 251 11.45 -5.48 -22.15
CA ASN A 251 10.37 -4.87 -21.36
C ASN A 251 10.57 -5.11 -19.87
N THR A 252 10.73 -4.03 -19.10
CA THR A 252 10.74 -4.01 -17.63
C THR A 252 9.62 -3.12 -17.08
N GLY A 253 8.57 -2.88 -17.85
CA GLY A 253 7.42 -2.08 -17.42
C GLY A 253 6.61 -2.78 -16.32
N ALA A 254 5.94 -2.00 -15.48
CA ALA A 254 5.07 -2.54 -14.44
C ALA A 254 3.92 -3.41 -15.00
N HIS A 255 3.53 -3.18 -16.25
CA HIS A 255 2.49 -3.96 -16.96
C HIS A 255 3.03 -5.20 -17.68
N ARG A 256 4.29 -5.58 -17.45
CA ARG A 256 4.84 -6.83 -18.01
C ARG A 256 4.09 -8.05 -17.49
N PHE A 257 3.70 -8.01 -16.23
CA PHE A 257 2.79 -8.97 -15.63
C PHE A 257 1.37 -8.46 -15.84
N ASP A 258 0.54 -9.28 -16.48
CA ASP A 258 -0.87 -8.93 -16.65
C ASP A 258 -1.59 -9.13 -15.31
N ILE A 259 -1.81 -8.03 -14.63
CA ILE A 259 -2.58 -7.98 -13.39
C ILE A 259 -4.04 -7.56 -13.64
N GLY A 260 -4.43 -7.32 -14.89
CA GLY A 260 -5.80 -7.07 -15.31
C GLY A 260 -6.58 -6.19 -14.35
N GLU A 261 -7.69 -6.73 -13.87
CA GLU A 261 -8.57 -6.05 -12.92
C GLU A 261 -7.90 -5.76 -11.56
N LEU A 262 -6.84 -6.47 -11.16
CA LEU A 262 -6.12 -6.20 -9.89
C LEU A 262 -5.53 -4.79 -9.85
N ASN A 263 -5.16 -4.23 -11.00
CA ASN A 263 -4.54 -2.90 -11.06
C ASN A 263 -5.44 -1.79 -10.45
N TRP A 264 -6.73 -1.82 -10.78
CA TRP A 264 -7.71 -0.85 -10.28
C TRP A 264 -8.65 -1.44 -9.24
N GLY A 265 -8.88 -2.73 -9.30
CA GLY A 265 -9.92 -3.42 -8.54
C GLY A 265 -9.79 -3.22 -7.03
N GLN A 266 -8.59 -3.26 -6.45
CA GLN A 266 -8.45 -3.07 -5.02
C GLN A 266 -8.89 -1.69 -4.55
N HIS A 267 -8.74 -0.64 -5.36
CA HIS A 267 -9.29 0.69 -5.06
C HIS A 267 -10.82 0.66 -4.93
N HIS A 268 -11.50 -0.08 -5.81
CA HIS A 268 -12.95 -0.22 -5.81
C HIS A 268 -13.44 -1.08 -4.66
N TYR A 269 -12.83 -2.27 -4.50
CA TYR A 269 -13.24 -3.23 -3.46
C TYR A 269 -12.90 -2.76 -2.03
N ASP A 270 -11.92 -1.89 -1.86
CA ASP A 270 -11.66 -1.22 -0.60
C ASP A 270 -12.85 -0.36 -0.16
N ILE A 271 -13.45 0.39 -1.08
CA ILE A 271 -14.63 1.21 -0.82
C ILE A 271 -15.90 0.37 -0.70
N VAL A 272 -16.01 -0.74 -1.45
CA VAL A 272 -17.09 -1.72 -1.30
C VAL A 272 -17.11 -2.31 0.12
N GLN A 273 -15.97 -2.79 0.61
CA GLN A 273 -15.82 -3.34 1.95
C GLN A 273 -16.16 -2.31 3.03
N TRP A 274 -15.69 -1.08 2.87
CA TRP A 274 -15.91 0.00 3.82
C TRP A 274 -17.40 0.39 3.94
N ALA A 275 -18.09 0.51 2.80
CA ALA A 275 -19.53 0.83 2.77
C ALA A 275 -20.39 -0.33 3.29
N ALA A 276 -19.99 -1.57 3.03
CA ALA A 276 -20.69 -2.77 3.48
C ALA A 276 -20.44 -3.10 4.96
N ASP A 277 -19.61 -2.32 5.69
CA ASP A 277 -19.14 -2.63 7.06
C ASP A 277 -18.46 -4.01 7.14
N ALA A 278 -17.60 -4.31 6.16
CA ALA A 278 -17.04 -5.64 5.95
C ALA A 278 -15.50 -5.66 6.02
N ASP A 279 -14.87 -4.68 6.68
CA ASP A 279 -13.41 -4.60 6.81
C ASP A 279 -12.79 -5.79 7.57
N GLU A 280 -13.58 -6.50 8.39
CA GLU A 280 -13.14 -7.68 9.16
C GLU A 280 -13.75 -9.00 8.63
N THR A 281 -14.46 -8.95 7.49
CA THR A 281 -15.13 -10.11 6.88
C THR A 281 -15.08 -10.03 5.36
N GLY A 282 -15.89 -10.84 4.67
CA GLY A 282 -15.95 -10.88 3.22
C GLY A 282 -17.27 -11.47 2.71
N PRO A 283 -17.36 -11.73 1.39
CA PRO A 283 -18.49 -12.43 0.82
C PRO A 283 -18.60 -13.86 1.38
N VAL A 284 -19.80 -14.44 1.31
CA VAL A 284 -20.06 -15.85 1.68
C VAL A 284 -20.41 -16.72 0.48
N GLU A 285 -20.72 -16.09 -0.65
CA GLU A 285 -21.04 -16.75 -1.90
C GLU A 285 -20.56 -15.91 -3.09
N LEU A 286 -20.05 -16.58 -4.10
CA LEU A 286 -19.66 -16.00 -5.39
C LEU A 286 -20.41 -16.71 -6.51
N PHE A 287 -20.88 -15.97 -7.51
CA PHE A 287 -21.59 -16.53 -8.64
C PHE A 287 -21.54 -15.60 -9.85
N MET A 288 -21.75 -16.17 -11.03
CA MET A 288 -21.79 -15.41 -12.29
C MET A 288 -23.13 -14.68 -12.43
N ASN A 289 -23.08 -13.39 -12.76
CA ASN A 289 -24.22 -12.56 -13.10
C ASN A 289 -23.94 -11.78 -14.40
N GLU A 290 -24.65 -12.09 -15.47
CA GLU A 290 -24.47 -11.44 -16.78
C GLU A 290 -23.01 -11.40 -17.26
N GLY A 291 -22.28 -12.52 -17.10
CA GLY A 291 -20.89 -12.65 -17.50
C GLY A 291 -19.86 -11.93 -16.61
N ARG A 292 -20.27 -11.47 -15.44
CA ARG A 292 -19.43 -10.84 -14.42
C ARG A 292 -19.61 -11.51 -13.07
N THR A 293 -18.57 -11.53 -12.25
CA THR A 293 -18.68 -12.05 -10.88
C THR A 293 -19.61 -11.20 -10.03
N ALA A 294 -20.45 -11.84 -9.27
CA ALA A 294 -21.26 -11.25 -8.21
C ALA A 294 -20.95 -11.94 -6.88
N TYR A 295 -21.08 -11.19 -5.80
CA TYR A 295 -20.73 -11.60 -4.46
C TYR A 295 -21.92 -11.38 -3.54
N ARG A 296 -22.24 -12.35 -2.70
CA ARG A 296 -23.23 -12.20 -1.65
C ARG A 296 -22.55 -12.15 -0.28
N TYR A 297 -22.91 -11.16 0.51
CA TYR A 297 -22.44 -11.01 1.89
C TYR A 297 -23.47 -11.62 2.86
N ALA A 298 -23.04 -12.00 4.05
CA ALA A 298 -23.92 -12.55 5.09
C ALA A 298 -25.04 -11.57 5.51
N SER A 299 -24.82 -10.26 5.34
CA SER A 299 -25.83 -9.21 5.53
C SER A 299 -26.98 -9.22 4.51
N GLY A 300 -26.87 -10.04 3.46
CA GLY A 300 -27.78 -10.07 2.32
C GLY A 300 -27.45 -9.07 1.21
N VAL A 301 -26.41 -8.23 1.40
CA VAL A 301 -25.92 -7.32 0.37
C VAL A 301 -25.32 -8.11 -0.78
N THR A 302 -25.68 -7.75 -2.02
CA THR A 302 -25.09 -8.29 -3.24
C THR A 302 -24.18 -7.27 -3.89
N VAL A 303 -22.96 -7.66 -4.22
CA VAL A 303 -21.99 -6.83 -4.96
C VAL A 303 -21.87 -7.33 -6.38
N PHE A 304 -21.98 -6.46 -7.36
CA PHE A 304 -21.84 -6.78 -8.77
C PHE A 304 -20.55 -6.18 -9.33
N GLY A 305 -19.76 -6.99 -10.01
CA GLY A 305 -18.50 -6.59 -10.67
C GLY A 305 -18.71 -5.78 -11.96
N LYS A 306 -19.75 -4.97 -12.02
CA LYS A 306 -20.15 -4.18 -13.21
C LYS A 306 -20.61 -2.78 -12.80
N ALA A 307 -20.81 -1.90 -13.80
CA ALA A 307 -21.40 -0.58 -13.61
C ALA A 307 -22.91 -0.68 -13.30
N TYR A 308 -23.42 0.27 -12.51
CA TYR A 308 -24.87 0.45 -12.35
C TYR A 308 -25.47 0.99 -13.67
N PRO A 309 -26.57 0.41 -14.19
CA PRO A 309 -27.16 0.84 -15.45
C PRO A 309 -27.53 2.33 -15.45
N GLY A 310 -27.01 3.07 -16.42
CA GLY A 310 -27.27 4.49 -16.59
C GLY A 310 -26.49 5.44 -15.68
N GLU A 311 -25.74 4.95 -14.68
CA GLU A 311 -24.91 5.78 -13.79
C GLU A 311 -23.49 5.91 -14.38
N LYS A 312 -23.00 7.14 -14.46
CA LYS A 312 -21.65 7.45 -14.95
C LYS A 312 -20.62 7.58 -13.83
N VAL A 313 -21.08 7.92 -12.61
CA VAL A 313 -20.22 8.08 -11.43
C VAL A 313 -19.94 6.71 -10.82
N GLY A 314 -18.69 6.44 -10.48
CA GLY A 314 -18.23 5.20 -9.85
C GLY A 314 -17.05 4.54 -10.57
N GLY A 315 -16.88 4.79 -11.86
CA GLY A 315 -15.84 4.15 -12.68
C GLY A 315 -14.41 4.56 -12.36
N ASN A 316 -14.21 5.76 -11.79
CA ASN A 316 -12.90 6.28 -11.43
C ASN A 316 -12.55 5.95 -9.95
N GLY A 317 -12.39 4.66 -9.64
CA GLY A 317 -11.95 4.18 -8.34
C GLY A 317 -13.06 4.10 -7.26
N GLY A 318 -14.33 4.08 -7.64
CA GLY A 318 -15.45 4.12 -6.70
C GLY A 318 -16.51 3.05 -6.91
N ALA A 319 -17.74 3.34 -6.49
CA ALA A 319 -18.87 2.43 -6.56
C ALA A 319 -20.21 3.18 -6.60
N CYS A 320 -21.29 2.44 -6.94
CA CYS A 320 -22.66 2.88 -6.74
C CYS A 320 -23.34 1.96 -5.70
N PHE A 321 -23.90 2.56 -4.67
CA PHE A 321 -24.59 1.92 -3.54
C PHE A 321 -26.08 2.10 -3.67
N VAL A 322 -26.83 1.00 -3.81
CA VAL A 322 -28.27 1.00 -3.94
C VAL A 322 -28.88 0.57 -2.61
N CYS A 323 -29.67 1.45 -2.04
CA CYS A 323 -30.37 1.26 -0.77
C CYS A 323 -31.89 1.21 -0.97
N THR A 324 -32.67 0.96 0.09
CA THR A 324 -34.13 0.84 0.00
C THR A 324 -34.83 2.11 -0.45
N ASN A 325 -34.27 3.27 -0.17
CA ASN A 325 -34.91 4.58 -0.40
C ASN A 325 -34.13 5.47 -1.38
N GLY A 326 -33.16 4.90 -2.11
CA GLY A 326 -32.37 5.65 -3.06
C GLY A 326 -31.00 5.04 -3.33
N ARG A 327 -30.12 5.80 -3.98
CA ARG A 327 -28.74 5.38 -4.27
C ARG A 327 -27.73 6.51 -4.05
N ILE A 328 -26.51 6.13 -3.81
CA ILE A 328 -25.33 7.02 -3.77
C ILE A 328 -24.30 6.46 -4.73
N ALA A 329 -23.70 7.31 -5.57
CA ALA A 329 -22.55 6.95 -6.38
C ALA A 329 -21.39 7.90 -6.07
N VAL A 330 -20.17 7.34 -6.00
CA VAL A 330 -18.96 8.08 -5.68
C VAL A 330 -17.80 7.61 -6.55
N ASP A 331 -16.99 8.57 -6.97
CA ASP A 331 -15.67 8.35 -7.56
C ASP A 331 -14.71 9.48 -7.16
N ARG A 332 -13.50 9.50 -7.73
CA ARG A 332 -12.49 10.52 -7.39
C ARG A 332 -12.95 11.94 -7.68
N ASP A 333 -13.83 12.11 -8.66
CA ASP A 333 -14.29 13.43 -9.13
C ASP A 333 -15.62 13.82 -8.51
N ASN A 334 -16.53 12.85 -8.26
CA ASN A 334 -17.91 13.10 -7.96
C ASN A 334 -18.44 12.33 -6.74
N LEU A 335 -19.43 12.94 -6.07
CA LEU A 335 -20.30 12.31 -5.09
C LEU A 335 -21.73 12.76 -5.40
N VAL A 336 -22.59 11.84 -5.80
CA VAL A 336 -23.97 12.10 -6.21
C VAL A 336 -24.93 11.15 -5.52
N SER A 337 -26.19 11.55 -5.40
CA SER A 337 -27.25 10.69 -4.87
C SER A 337 -28.57 10.88 -5.61
N ASP A 338 -29.43 9.90 -5.48
CA ASP A 338 -30.82 9.98 -5.91
C ASP A 338 -31.71 9.43 -4.77
N PRO A 339 -32.52 10.30 -4.13
CA PRO A 339 -32.68 11.75 -4.32
C PRO A 339 -31.42 12.58 -4.14
N PRO A 340 -31.27 13.73 -4.87
CA PRO A 340 -30.02 14.50 -4.87
C PRO A 340 -29.69 15.22 -3.55
N ASP A 341 -30.66 15.43 -2.68
CA ASP A 341 -30.48 16.18 -1.42
C ASP A 341 -29.73 15.38 -0.35
N ILE A 342 -29.70 14.05 -0.46
CA ILE A 342 -29.05 13.16 0.53
C ILE A 342 -27.59 13.54 0.78
N VAL A 343 -26.81 13.76 -0.28
CA VAL A 343 -25.37 14.09 -0.17
C VAL A 343 -25.10 15.58 0.05
N ARG A 344 -26.13 16.46 -0.05
CA ARG A 344 -26.03 17.89 0.19
C ARG A 344 -26.12 18.22 1.66
N GLU A 345 -26.95 17.50 2.41
CA GLU A 345 -27.11 17.71 3.84
C GLU A 345 -25.88 17.16 4.60
N PRO A 346 -25.32 17.94 5.54
CA PRO A 346 -24.21 17.44 6.35
C PRO A 346 -24.68 16.28 7.24
N LEU A 347 -23.72 15.43 7.64
CA LEU A 347 -23.96 14.40 8.64
C LEU A 347 -24.29 15.02 9.99
N ARG A 348 -25.29 14.47 10.65
CA ARG A 348 -25.65 14.88 12.03
C ARG A 348 -24.68 14.21 13.03
N PRO A 349 -24.49 14.79 14.22
CA PRO A 349 -23.60 14.22 15.24
C PRO A 349 -23.97 12.81 15.70
N ASP A 350 -25.26 12.41 15.57
CA ASP A 350 -25.78 11.09 15.95
C ASP A 350 -25.67 10.04 14.83
N GLU A 351 -25.24 10.42 13.63
CA GLU A 351 -25.03 9.50 12.51
C GLU A 351 -23.64 8.85 12.57
N THR A 352 -23.43 7.83 11.74
CA THR A 352 -22.15 7.12 11.68
C THR A 352 -21.04 8.01 11.16
N HIS A 353 -20.00 8.20 11.94
CA HIS A 353 -18.75 8.84 11.55
C HIS A 353 -17.64 7.80 11.46
N LEU A 354 -16.98 7.77 10.33
CA LEU A 354 -15.88 6.82 10.06
C LEU A 354 -14.52 7.46 10.36
N TYR A 355 -13.49 6.62 10.45
CA TYR A 355 -12.13 7.08 10.64
C TYR A 355 -11.77 8.16 9.62
N HIS A 356 -11.28 9.29 10.11
CA HIS A 356 -10.96 10.46 9.31
C HIS A 356 -9.48 10.80 9.41
N CYS A 357 -8.86 11.00 8.26
CA CYS A 357 -7.57 11.65 8.12
C CYS A 357 -7.53 12.47 6.82
N ASP A 358 -6.81 13.58 6.84
CA ASP A 358 -6.75 14.54 5.72
C ASP A 358 -5.64 14.22 4.71
N SER A 359 -4.77 13.27 5.03
CA SER A 359 -3.65 12.87 4.17
C SER A 359 -3.32 11.40 4.38
N HIS A 360 -3.35 10.65 3.29
CA HIS A 360 -3.02 9.22 3.31
C HIS A 360 -1.58 8.96 3.78
N SER A 361 -0.63 9.63 3.16
CA SER A 361 0.77 9.53 3.54
C SER A 361 1.06 10.15 4.91
N GLY A 362 0.35 11.23 5.29
CA GLY A 362 0.43 11.83 6.63
C GLY A 362 -0.05 10.89 7.71
N ASN A 363 -1.16 10.18 7.47
CA ASN A 363 -1.69 9.15 8.38
C ASN A 363 -0.69 8.02 8.62
N PHE A 364 0.00 7.54 7.57
CA PHE A 364 1.07 6.55 7.75
C PHE A 364 2.15 7.05 8.71
N LEU A 365 2.71 8.23 8.46
CA LEU A 365 3.77 8.79 9.30
C LEU A 365 3.33 9.05 10.74
N GLU A 366 2.10 9.51 10.93
CA GLU A 366 1.51 9.69 12.26
C GLU A 366 1.38 8.34 12.98
N CYS A 367 0.86 7.32 12.30
CA CYS A 367 0.70 5.99 12.89
C CYS A 367 2.04 5.31 13.19
N VAL A 368 3.09 5.56 12.39
CA VAL A 368 4.46 5.10 12.72
C VAL A 368 4.93 5.68 14.06
N ARG A 369 4.62 6.96 14.36
CA ARG A 369 4.98 7.60 15.64
C ARG A 369 4.10 7.13 16.80
N THR A 370 2.79 7.08 16.58
CA THR A 370 1.80 6.81 17.63
C THR A 370 1.55 5.34 17.87
N ARG A 371 2.00 4.47 16.95
CA ARG A 371 1.76 3.02 16.93
C ARG A 371 0.27 2.67 16.79
N GLN A 372 -0.54 3.60 16.30
CA GLN A 372 -1.95 3.36 15.99
C GLN A 372 -2.08 2.65 14.63
N ARG A 373 -3.23 2.03 14.39
CA ARG A 373 -3.56 1.44 13.08
C ARG A 373 -3.87 2.55 12.07
N THR A 374 -3.33 2.42 10.88
CA THR A 374 -3.62 3.31 9.76
C THR A 374 -5.05 3.11 9.23
N ILE A 375 -5.53 4.06 8.45
CA ILE A 375 -6.88 3.95 7.83
C ILE A 375 -6.98 2.78 6.85
N CYS A 376 -5.88 2.41 6.17
CA CYS A 376 -5.80 1.27 5.26
C CYS A 376 -4.78 0.24 5.78
N HIS A 377 -4.96 -0.20 7.03
CA HIS A 377 -4.07 -1.15 7.69
C HIS A 377 -4.10 -2.54 7.04
N GLU A 378 -3.25 -3.44 7.51
CA GLU A 378 -3.07 -4.79 6.96
C GLU A 378 -4.38 -5.59 6.83
N GLY A 379 -5.31 -5.45 7.77
CA GLY A 379 -6.62 -6.12 7.71
C GLY A 379 -7.49 -5.60 6.57
N VAL A 380 -7.57 -4.27 6.42
CA VAL A 380 -8.28 -3.62 5.30
C VAL A 380 -7.67 -4.03 3.97
N ALA A 381 -6.33 -3.99 3.87
CA ALA A 381 -5.60 -4.41 2.67
C ALA A 381 -5.88 -5.86 2.29
N HIS A 382 -5.84 -6.75 3.29
CA HIS A 382 -6.12 -8.17 3.14
C HIS A 382 -7.56 -8.40 2.64
N ARG A 383 -8.57 -7.85 3.32
CA ARG A 383 -9.97 -8.10 2.96
C ARG A 383 -10.37 -7.52 1.61
N SER A 384 -9.89 -6.33 1.27
CA SER A 384 -10.15 -5.71 -0.03
C SER A 384 -9.48 -6.45 -1.18
N ALA A 385 -8.23 -6.91 -1.00
CA ALA A 385 -7.54 -7.74 -1.98
C ALA A 385 -8.20 -9.11 -2.13
N SER A 386 -8.54 -9.78 -1.02
CA SER A 386 -9.18 -11.10 -1.04
C SER A 386 -10.52 -11.08 -1.75
N ALA A 387 -11.40 -10.11 -1.50
CA ALA A 387 -12.68 -10.01 -2.19
C ALA A 387 -12.51 -9.97 -3.72
N LEU A 388 -11.55 -9.19 -4.20
CA LEU A 388 -11.23 -9.10 -5.63
C LEU A 388 -10.65 -10.40 -6.19
N LEU A 389 -9.72 -11.05 -5.47
CA LEU A 389 -9.04 -12.28 -5.87
C LEU A 389 -9.97 -13.48 -5.89
N LEU A 390 -10.89 -13.58 -4.93
CA LEU A 390 -11.93 -14.63 -4.91
C LEU A 390 -12.78 -14.60 -6.17
N GLY A 391 -13.10 -13.42 -6.69
CA GLY A 391 -13.78 -13.28 -7.97
C GLY A 391 -12.96 -13.80 -9.16
N GLY A 392 -11.64 -13.73 -9.09
CA GLY A 392 -10.75 -14.35 -10.07
C GLY A 392 -10.86 -15.88 -10.08
N VAL A 393 -10.99 -16.50 -8.91
CA VAL A 393 -11.20 -17.95 -8.77
C VAL A 393 -12.56 -18.37 -9.36
N GLU A 394 -13.64 -17.63 -9.05
CA GLU A 394 -14.96 -17.89 -9.59
C GLU A 394 -14.97 -17.81 -11.12
N LYS A 395 -14.32 -16.79 -11.68
CA LYS A 395 -14.18 -16.63 -13.14
C LYS A 395 -13.41 -17.77 -13.80
N GLN A 396 -12.43 -18.33 -13.13
CA GLN A 396 -11.67 -19.46 -13.67
C GLN A 396 -12.49 -20.75 -13.64
N LEU A 397 -13.27 -20.98 -12.60
CA LEU A 397 -14.06 -22.20 -12.42
C LEU A 397 -15.43 -22.15 -13.08
N GLN A 398 -15.96 -20.96 -13.40
CA GLN A 398 -17.25 -20.75 -14.09
C GLN A 398 -18.42 -21.43 -13.39
N ARG A 399 -18.42 -21.47 -12.06
CA ARG A 399 -19.50 -22.06 -11.25
C ARG A 399 -19.64 -21.34 -9.91
N PRO A 400 -20.83 -21.35 -9.29
CA PRO A 400 -21.01 -20.76 -7.95
C PRO A 400 -20.11 -21.42 -6.91
N LEU A 401 -19.57 -20.58 -6.01
CA LEU A 401 -18.66 -20.97 -4.95
C LEU A 401 -19.19 -20.48 -3.59
N LYS A 402 -19.04 -21.27 -2.55
CA LYS A 402 -19.34 -20.88 -1.17
C LYS A 402 -18.05 -20.64 -0.41
N TRP A 403 -17.94 -19.50 0.25
CA TRP A 403 -16.75 -19.06 0.96
C TRP A 403 -17.03 -18.89 2.46
N ASP A 404 -16.15 -19.37 3.30
CA ASP A 404 -16.12 -19.06 4.71
C ASP A 404 -15.12 -17.91 4.98
N PRO A 405 -15.59 -16.69 5.25
CA PRO A 405 -14.68 -15.55 5.44
C PRO A 405 -13.94 -15.56 6.79
N GLN A 406 -14.28 -16.45 7.72
CA GLN A 406 -13.56 -16.61 8.98
C GLN A 406 -12.42 -17.64 8.85
N ARG A 407 -12.72 -18.78 8.23
CA ARG A 407 -11.72 -19.83 7.94
C ARG A 407 -10.87 -19.50 6.72
N GLU A 408 -11.39 -18.61 5.88
CA GLU A 408 -10.78 -18.18 4.63
C GLU A 408 -10.50 -19.36 3.68
N GLU A 409 -11.54 -20.17 3.48
CA GLU A 409 -11.54 -21.33 2.57
C GLU A 409 -12.87 -21.43 1.81
N PHE A 410 -12.84 -22.04 0.64
CA PHE A 410 -14.05 -22.45 -0.05
C PHE A 410 -14.62 -23.70 0.61
N ILE A 411 -15.90 -23.66 0.95
CA ILE A 411 -16.56 -24.69 1.76
C ILE A 411 -16.74 -25.98 0.94
N GLY A 412 -15.97 -27.02 1.30
CA GLY A 412 -16.06 -28.35 0.66
C GLY A 412 -15.60 -28.36 -0.80
N ASP A 413 -14.70 -27.48 -1.20
CA ASP A 413 -14.26 -27.29 -2.58
C ASP A 413 -12.73 -27.26 -2.69
N ASP A 414 -12.10 -28.43 -2.73
CA ASP A 414 -10.64 -28.57 -2.79
C ASP A 414 -10.04 -28.02 -4.09
N GLU A 415 -10.80 -28.02 -5.20
CA GLU A 415 -10.35 -27.45 -6.45
C GLU A 415 -10.22 -25.92 -6.34
N ALA A 416 -11.23 -25.26 -5.82
CA ALA A 416 -11.22 -23.83 -5.58
C ALA A 416 -10.16 -23.42 -4.54
N ASN A 417 -9.99 -24.22 -3.48
CA ASN A 417 -8.99 -23.98 -2.44
C ASN A 417 -7.55 -24.05 -2.98
N ARG A 418 -7.25 -24.92 -3.96
CA ARG A 418 -5.94 -24.93 -4.61
C ARG A 418 -5.63 -23.66 -5.40
N LEU A 419 -6.63 -22.91 -5.84
CA LEU A 419 -6.48 -21.65 -6.56
C LEU A 419 -6.26 -20.43 -5.66
N LEU A 420 -6.30 -20.59 -4.35
CA LEU A 420 -6.00 -19.52 -3.38
C LEU A 420 -4.52 -19.16 -3.33
N SER A 421 -3.65 -19.98 -3.92
CA SER A 421 -2.22 -19.76 -3.99
C SER A 421 -1.68 -20.11 -5.38
N ILE A 422 -0.49 -19.63 -5.69
CA ILE A 422 0.29 -19.98 -6.89
C ILE A 422 1.71 -20.37 -6.49
N ALA A 423 2.33 -21.26 -7.28
CA ALA A 423 3.72 -21.63 -7.06
C ALA A 423 4.65 -20.44 -7.29
N GLN A 424 5.60 -20.26 -6.39
CA GLN A 424 6.62 -19.22 -6.47
C GLN A 424 7.97 -19.82 -6.85
N ARG A 425 8.78 -19.07 -7.59
CA ARG A 425 10.10 -19.48 -8.03
C ARG A 425 11.11 -19.46 -6.87
N PRO A 426 11.87 -20.53 -6.60
CA PRO A 426 12.94 -20.51 -5.60
C PRO A 426 13.99 -19.43 -5.90
N PRO A 427 14.62 -18.81 -4.87
CA PRO A 427 14.46 -19.12 -3.44
C PRO A 427 13.28 -18.40 -2.77
N TRP A 428 12.43 -17.74 -3.53
CA TRP A 428 11.33 -16.93 -3.04
C TRP A 428 10.12 -17.82 -2.68
N HIS A 429 9.60 -17.66 -1.49
CA HIS A 429 8.38 -18.35 -1.03
C HIS A 429 7.77 -17.63 0.16
N ILE A 430 6.46 -17.80 0.34
CA ILE A 430 5.66 -17.32 1.46
C ILE A 430 5.21 -18.51 2.29
#